data_44d8b59a61d4e09cdc8d4fcd91ab2230
#
_entry.id   44d8b59a61d4e09cdc8d4fcd91ab2230
#
_cell.length_a   1.000
_cell.length_b   1.000
_cell.length_c   1.000
_cell.angle_alpha   90.00
_cell.angle_beta   90.00
_cell.angle_gamma   90.00
#
_symmetry.space_group_name_H-M   'P 1'
#
loop_
_entity.id
_entity.type
_entity.pdbx_description
1 polymer ?
#
loop_
_entity_poly.entity_id
_entity_poly.type
_entity_poly.pdbx_seq_one_letter_code
_entity_poly.pdbx_strand_id
1 'polypeptide(L)'
;MAIIITYDIPSKHREFKEKMFDLGYVDSISNVDCGTIYFPNTTLYHASKTAATARDEARAITKSLGVKLVRCVSTQFGPNWAAVCGEAFN
;
A
#
# COMPACT_ATOMS: atom_id res chain seq x y z
N MET A 1 -1.30 0.73 -14.66
CA MET A 1 -0.22 1.63 -14.23
C MET A 1 0.07 1.38 -12.77
N ALA A 2 1.29 1.64 -12.35
CA ALA A 2 1.63 1.48 -10.94
C ALA A 2 0.96 2.55 -10.09
N ILE A 3 0.56 2.19 -8.89
CA ILE A 3 -0.04 3.10 -7.90
C ILE A 3 0.56 2.84 -6.53
N ILE A 4 0.49 3.85 -5.69
CA ILE A 4 0.67 3.67 -4.25
C ILE A 4 -0.62 4.09 -3.54
N ILE A 5 -0.85 3.46 -2.40
CA ILE A 5 -1.97 3.79 -1.53
C ILE A 5 -1.45 3.94 -0.10
N THR A 6 -1.84 5.02 0.54
CA THR A 6 -1.53 5.26 1.95
C THR A 6 -2.84 5.39 2.70
N TYR A 7 -2.89 4.83 3.91
CA TYR A 7 -4.15 4.68 4.63
C TYR A 7 -3.94 4.73 6.13
N ASP A 8 -5.00 5.08 6.84
CA ASP A 8 -5.04 5.02 8.31
C ASP A 8 -6.27 4.25 8.74
N ILE A 9 -6.06 3.21 9.54
CA ILE A 9 -7.10 2.40 10.16
C ILE A 9 -6.80 2.26 11.65
N PRO A 10 -7.82 2.15 12.51
CA PRO A 10 -7.60 2.13 13.96
C PRO A 10 -7.11 0.79 14.50
N SER A 11 -7.31 -0.30 13.77
CA SER A 11 -6.99 -1.64 14.23
C SER A 11 -6.97 -2.62 13.07
N LYS A 12 -6.60 -3.87 13.34
CA LYS A 12 -6.58 -4.97 12.36
C LYS A 12 -5.61 -4.72 11.20
N HIS A 13 -4.47 -4.10 11.50
CA HIS A 13 -3.46 -3.77 10.50
C HIS A 13 -2.93 -5.00 9.78
N ARG A 14 -2.68 -6.09 10.50
CA ARG A 14 -2.19 -7.34 9.91
C ARG A 14 -3.24 -7.93 8.96
N GLU A 15 -4.46 -8.04 9.42
CA GLU A 15 -5.55 -8.63 8.62
C GLU A 15 -5.80 -7.83 7.35
N PHE A 16 -5.77 -6.50 7.45
CA PHE A 16 -5.90 -5.61 6.30
C PHE A 16 -4.77 -5.84 5.30
N LYS A 17 -3.53 -5.86 5.78
CA LYS A 17 -2.35 -6.04 4.93
C LYS A 17 -2.37 -7.40 4.24
N GLU A 18 -2.73 -8.47 4.94
CA GLU A 18 -2.81 -9.81 4.36
C GLU A 18 -3.82 -9.84 3.22
N LYS A 19 -4.98 -9.23 3.39
CA LYS A 19 -6.00 -9.17 2.33
C LYS A 19 -5.53 -8.34 1.14
N MET A 20 -4.83 -7.23 1.38
CA MET A 20 -4.25 -6.43 0.30
C MET A 20 -3.16 -7.22 -0.43
N PHE A 21 -2.30 -7.94 0.29
CA PHE A 21 -1.28 -8.79 -0.33
C PHE A 21 -1.90 -9.86 -1.23
N ASP A 22 -3.03 -10.42 -0.83
CA ASP A 22 -3.76 -11.41 -1.64
C ASP A 22 -4.23 -10.81 -2.98
N LEU A 23 -4.42 -9.50 -3.03
CA LEU A 23 -4.79 -8.79 -4.26
C LEU A 23 -3.58 -8.31 -5.06
N GLY A 24 -2.37 -8.67 -4.64
CA GLY A 24 -1.15 -8.33 -5.35
C GLY A 24 -0.44 -7.06 -4.89
N TYR A 25 -0.92 -6.42 -3.82
CA TYR A 25 -0.22 -5.28 -3.24
C TYR A 25 1.03 -5.75 -2.52
N VAL A 26 2.04 -4.87 -2.46
CA VAL A 26 3.30 -5.16 -1.77
C VAL A 26 3.71 -3.96 -0.92
N ASP A 27 4.56 -4.19 0.07
CA ASP A 27 5.07 -3.12 0.95
C ASP A 27 6.53 -2.77 0.67
N SER A 28 7.09 -3.34 -0.40
CA SER A 28 8.46 -3.05 -0.83
C SER A 28 8.59 -3.30 -2.32
N ILE A 29 9.58 -2.66 -2.94
CA ILE A 29 9.91 -2.87 -4.35
C ILE A 29 11.41 -3.02 -4.51
N SER A 30 11.82 -3.69 -5.60
CA SER A 30 13.23 -3.84 -5.95
C SER A 30 13.83 -2.51 -6.40
N ASN A 31 15.10 -2.31 -6.06
CA ASN A 31 15.84 -1.11 -6.45
C ASN A 31 17.29 -1.48 -6.77
N VAL A 32 17.86 -0.83 -7.80
CA VAL A 32 19.21 -1.13 -8.26
C VAL A 32 20.30 -0.67 -7.28
N ASP A 33 20.01 0.38 -6.50
CA ASP A 33 21.03 0.96 -5.61
C ASP A 33 21.17 0.21 -4.28
N CYS A 34 20.06 -0.22 -3.70
CA CYS A 34 20.05 -0.85 -2.37
C CYS A 34 19.34 -2.19 -2.31
N GLY A 35 18.97 -2.75 -3.46
CA GLY A 35 18.28 -4.03 -3.56
C GLY A 35 16.78 -3.92 -3.31
N THR A 36 16.37 -3.32 -2.22
CA THR A 36 14.96 -3.19 -1.86
C THR A 36 14.67 -1.84 -1.22
N ILE A 37 13.60 -1.21 -1.67
CA ILE A 37 13.04 -0.04 -1.00
C ILE A 37 11.81 -0.48 -0.24
N TYR A 38 11.78 -0.20 1.07
CA TYR A 38 10.64 -0.49 1.94
C TYR A 38 9.79 0.77 2.09
N PHE A 39 8.49 0.64 1.85
CA PHE A 39 7.57 1.76 2.01
C PHE A 39 7.26 2.01 3.48
N PRO A 40 6.90 3.25 3.83
CA PRO A 40 6.43 3.54 5.18
C PRO A 40 5.27 2.61 5.57
N ASN A 41 5.13 2.34 6.85
CA ASN A 41 4.00 1.57 7.35
C ASN A 41 2.69 2.21 6.90
N THR A 42 1.70 1.39 6.57
CA THR A 42 0.41 1.82 5.99
C THR A 42 0.53 2.47 4.60
N THR A 43 1.56 2.09 3.87
CA THR A 43 1.72 2.44 2.45
C THR A 43 1.97 1.16 1.65
N LEU A 44 1.21 0.97 0.60
CA LEU A 44 1.32 -0.21 -0.26
C LEU A 44 1.43 0.21 -1.72
N TYR A 45 2.00 -0.68 -2.52
CA TYR A 45 2.24 -0.47 -3.95
C TYR A 45 1.57 -1.59 -4.74
N HIS A 46 1.08 -1.25 -5.94
CA HIS A 46 0.62 -2.25 -6.91
C HIS A 46 1.07 -1.83 -8.31
N ALA A 47 1.58 -2.79 -9.06
CA ALA A 47 2.20 -2.51 -10.37
C ALA A 47 1.18 -2.16 -11.47
N SER A 48 -0.07 -2.58 -11.35
CA SER A 48 -0.99 -2.56 -12.50
C SER A 48 -2.44 -2.23 -12.15
N LYS A 49 -2.68 -1.43 -11.12
CA LYS A 49 -4.05 -1.00 -10.78
C LYS A 49 -4.21 0.51 -11.00
N THR A 50 -5.46 0.98 -10.95
CA THR A 50 -5.75 2.40 -10.93
C THR A 50 -5.87 2.89 -9.50
N ALA A 51 -5.69 4.19 -9.30
CA ALA A 51 -5.87 4.79 -7.97
C ALA A 51 -7.29 4.56 -7.45
N ALA A 52 -8.30 4.69 -8.30
CA ALA A 52 -9.68 4.47 -7.91
C ALA A 52 -9.94 3.03 -7.48
N THR A 53 -9.39 2.05 -8.21
CA THR A 53 -9.53 0.64 -7.86
C THR A 53 -8.89 0.36 -6.50
N ALA A 54 -7.69 0.88 -6.25
CA ALA A 54 -7.00 0.69 -4.98
C ALA A 54 -7.81 1.25 -3.81
N ARG A 55 -8.35 2.46 -3.96
CA ARG A 55 -9.22 3.06 -2.95
C ARG A 55 -10.44 2.17 -2.69
N ASP A 56 -11.09 1.69 -3.75
CA ASP A 56 -12.31 0.89 -3.61
C ASP A 56 -12.02 -0.46 -2.96
N GLU A 57 -10.90 -1.09 -3.28
CA GLU A 57 -10.49 -2.34 -2.65
C GLU A 57 -10.19 -2.15 -1.16
N ALA A 58 -9.48 -1.08 -0.80
CA ALA A 58 -9.23 -0.76 0.59
C ALA A 58 -10.53 -0.53 1.36
N ARG A 59 -11.47 0.18 0.75
CA ARG A 59 -12.78 0.43 1.34
C ARG A 59 -13.55 -0.86 1.57
N ALA A 60 -13.57 -1.75 0.59
CA ALA A 60 -14.26 -3.03 0.68
C ALA A 60 -13.65 -3.91 1.78
N ILE A 61 -12.32 -3.95 1.87
CA ILE A 61 -11.64 -4.76 2.88
C ILE A 61 -11.90 -4.23 4.29
N THR A 62 -11.78 -2.93 4.51
CA THR A 62 -12.06 -2.35 5.83
C THR A 62 -13.51 -2.60 6.24
N LYS A 63 -14.43 -2.50 5.30
CA LYS A 63 -15.84 -2.82 5.57
C LYS A 63 -16.00 -4.28 5.99
N SER A 64 -15.35 -5.21 5.30
CA SER A 64 -15.43 -6.63 5.63
C SER A 64 -14.81 -6.96 6.99
N LEU A 65 -13.80 -6.20 7.40
CA LEU A 65 -13.14 -6.37 8.71
C LEU A 65 -13.87 -5.64 9.84
N GLY A 66 -14.86 -4.82 9.52
CA GLY A 66 -15.58 -4.05 10.53
C GLY A 66 -14.78 -2.90 11.11
N VAL A 67 -13.80 -2.37 10.38
CA VAL A 67 -13.00 -1.22 10.81
C VAL A 67 -13.26 -0.03 9.91
N LYS A 68 -13.00 1.17 10.43
CA LYS A 68 -13.16 2.39 9.68
C LYS A 68 -11.91 2.70 8.87
N LEU A 69 -12.08 3.04 7.60
CA LEU A 69 -11.00 3.62 6.81
C LEU A 69 -10.97 5.13 7.11
N VAL A 70 -10.12 5.52 8.05
CA VAL A 70 -10.12 6.88 8.60
C VAL A 70 -9.61 7.89 7.58
N ARG A 71 -8.48 7.57 6.95
CA ARG A 71 -7.87 8.37 5.89
C ARG A 71 -7.33 7.43 4.83
N CYS A 72 -7.39 7.85 3.58
CA CYS A 72 -6.86 7.06 2.49
C CYS A 72 -6.57 7.96 1.29
N VAL A 73 -5.39 7.84 0.74
CA VAL A 73 -5.02 8.48 -0.51
C VAL A 73 -4.36 7.44 -1.40
N SER A 74 -4.82 7.33 -2.63
CA SER A 74 -4.15 6.53 -3.64
C SER A 74 -3.83 7.41 -4.82
N THR A 75 -2.67 7.17 -5.42
CA THR A 75 -2.21 7.99 -6.53
C THR A 75 -1.36 7.14 -7.47
N GLN A 76 -1.30 7.59 -8.72
CA GLN A 76 -0.41 6.98 -9.69
C GLN A 76 1.04 7.16 -9.25
N PHE A 77 1.80 6.07 -9.26
CA PHE A 77 3.21 6.06 -8.92
C PHE A 77 3.99 6.31 -10.22
N GLY A 78 4.23 7.57 -10.51
CA GLY A 78 4.89 7.97 -11.75
C GLY A 78 6.41 8.03 -11.62
N PRO A 79 7.10 8.64 -12.61
CA PRO A 79 8.57 8.67 -12.61
C PRO A 79 9.17 9.68 -11.64
N ASN A 80 8.39 10.64 -11.17
CA ASN A 80 8.89 11.69 -10.28
C ASN A 80 8.62 11.34 -8.82
N TRP A 81 9.52 10.54 -8.24
CA TRP A 81 9.45 10.15 -6.83
C TRP A 81 10.86 9.93 -6.30
N ALA A 82 11.00 9.98 -4.99
CA ALA A 82 12.27 9.76 -4.32
C ALA A 82 12.03 8.99 -3.02
N ALA A 83 13.01 8.23 -2.59
CA ALA A 83 12.91 7.43 -1.38
C ALA A 83 14.29 7.21 -0.79
N VAL A 84 14.33 6.86 0.50
CA VAL A 84 15.49 6.20 1.10
C VAL A 84 15.24 4.70 1.07
N CYS A 85 16.29 3.91 1.15
CA CYS A 85 16.15 2.45 1.07
C CYS A 85 15.33 1.88 2.21
N GLY A 86 15.54 2.38 3.42
CA GLY A 86 14.79 1.93 4.57
C GLY A 86 15.20 0.55 5.05
N GLU A 87 14.45 0.04 6.02
CA GLU A 87 14.66 -1.26 6.61
C GLU A 87 13.32 -2.01 6.65
N ALA A 88 13.39 -3.34 6.63
CA ALA A 88 12.19 -4.16 6.71
C ALA A 88 11.42 -3.85 8.00
N PHE A 89 10.10 -3.79 7.90
CA PHE A 89 9.23 -3.56 9.04
C PHE A 89 9.00 -4.87 9.77
N ASN A 90 9.24 -4.87 11.07
CA ASN A 90 9.07 -6.06 11.91
C ASN A 90 7.68 -6.12 12.52
#